data_cf309462fbfd59f2efe7b1d112e3cafc
#
_entry.id   cf309462fbfd59f2efe7b1d112e3cafc
#
_cell.length_a   1.000
_cell.length_b   1.000
_cell.length_c   1.000
_cell.angle_alpha   90.00
_cell.angle_beta   90.00
_cell.angle_gamma   90.00
#
_symmetry.space_group_name_H-M   'P 1'
#
loop_
_entity.id
_entity.type
_entity.pdbx_description
1 polymer ?
#
loop_
_entity_poly.entity_id
_entity_poly.type
_entity_poly.pdbx_seq_one_letter_code
_entity_poly.pdbx_strand_id
1 'polypeptide(L)'
;MDNQTIRNAFRELHEDQKLILTCAEHTYVLYHEDILCMGSGNDLQIQKGGNSRGISSQEPETMYIDCTYVQCASIKNREGI
;
A
#
# COMPACT_ATOMS: atom_id res chain seq x y z
N MET A 1 -2.88 12.57 -5.64
CA MET A 1 -2.74 11.54 -6.69
C MET A 1 -4.02 10.75 -6.73
N ASP A 2 -4.37 10.28 -7.90
CA ASP A 2 -5.58 9.52 -8.09
C ASP A 2 -5.40 8.11 -7.54
N ASN A 3 -6.39 7.56 -6.88
CA ASN A 3 -6.26 6.22 -6.30
C ASN A 3 -6.07 5.14 -7.37
N GLN A 4 -6.58 5.38 -8.58
CA GLN A 4 -6.38 4.42 -9.66
C GLN A 4 -4.90 4.30 -10.05
N THR A 5 -4.19 5.42 -10.02
CA THR A 5 -2.76 5.43 -10.31
C THR A 5 -2.00 4.59 -9.27
N ILE A 6 -2.36 4.73 -8.01
CA ILE A 6 -1.72 3.99 -6.94
C ILE A 6 -2.07 2.50 -7.05
N ARG A 7 -3.33 2.20 -7.37
CA ARG A 7 -3.76 0.81 -7.52
C ARG A 7 -3.05 0.13 -8.67
N ASN A 8 -2.84 0.85 -9.77
CA ASN A 8 -2.11 0.29 -10.90
C ASN A 8 -0.66 0.00 -10.53
N ALA A 9 -0.03 0.90 -9.80
CA ALA A 9 1.35 0.68 -9.36
C ALA A 9 1.42 -0.51 -8.42
N PHE A 10 0.46 -0.63 -7.51
CA PHE A 10 0.44 -1.75 -6.57
C PHE A 10 0.28 -3.07 -7.31
N ARG A 11 -0.55 -3.08 -8.36
CA ARG A 11 -0.80 -4.30 -9.11
C ARG A 11 0.45 -4.83 -9.78
N GLU A 12 1.39 -3.94 -10.10
CA GLU A 12 2.64 -4.33 -10.74
C GLU A 12 3.73 -4.68 -9.74
N LEU A 13 3.43 -4.62 -8.46
CA LEU A 13 4.44 -4.82 -7.43
C LEU A 13 4.79 -6.30 -7.33
N HIS A 14 6.09 -6.60 -7.33
CA HIS A 14 6.58 -7.96 -7.16
C HIS A 14 6.83 -8.23 -5.69
N GLU A 15 6.95 -9.49 -5.32
CA GLU A 15 7.08 -9.83 -3.91
C GLU A 15 8.38 -9.38 -3.28
N ASP A 16 9.39 -9.06 -4.09
CA ASP A 16 10.65 -8.53 -3.58
C ASP A 16 10.70 -7.01 -3.65
N GLN A 17 9.56 -6.37 -3.85
CA GLN A 17 9.50 -4.92 -4.00
C GLN A 17 8.55 -4.32 -2.98
N LYS A 18 8.62 -3.00 -2.85
CA LYS A 18 7.70 -2.24 -2.03
C LYS A 18 7.28 -1.00 -2.77
N LEU A 19 6.08 -0.52 -2.48
CA LEU A 19 5.54 0.70 -3.05
C LEU A 19 5.59 1.78 -1.99
N ILE A 20 6.25 2.88 -2.28
CA ILE A 20 6.40 3.97 -1.34
C ILE A 20 5.54 5.14 -1.81
N LEU A 21 4.64 5.56 -0.94
CA LEU A 21 3.75 6.69 -1.21
C LEU A 21 4.20 7.84 -0.33
N THR A 22 4.62 8.92 -0.95
CA THR A 22 5.15 10.07 -0.23
C THR A 22 4.09 11.16 -0.15
N CYS A 23 3.78 11.57 1.05
CA CYS A 23 2.90 12.70 1.31
C CYS A 23 3.70 13.78 2.00
N ALA A 24 3.09 14.95 2.18
CA ALA A 24 3.81 16.09 2.77
C ALA A 24 4.34 15.78 4.17
N GLU A 25 3.56 15.03 4.97
CA GLU A 25 3.92 14.79 6.35
C GLU A 25 4.19 13.34 6.67
N HIS A 26 3.84 12.43 5.78
CA HIS A 26 3.97 11.01 6.04
C HIS A 26 4.47 10.28 4.83
N THR A 27 5.09 9.14 5.05
CA THR A 27 5.44 8.22 3.98
C THR A 27 4.81 6.88 4.32
N TYR A 28 4.08 6.32 3.37
CA TYR A 28 3.46 5.02 3.55
C TYR A 28 4.22 4.00 2.71
N VAL A 29 4.40 2.81 3.25
CA VAL A 29 5.09 1.75 2.53
C VAL A 29 4.14 0.57 2.42
N LEU A 30 3.89 0.12 1.21
CA LEU A 30 2.99 -0.99 0.94
C LEU A 30 3.80 -2.14 0.37
N TYR A 31 3.48 -3.34 0.80
CA TYR A 31 4.18 -4.53 0.37
C TYR A 31 3.27 -5.42 -0.45
N HIS A 32 3.86 -6.33 -1.19
CA HIS A 32 3.12 -7.23 -2.07
C HIS A 32 2.07 -8.05 -1.32
N GLU A 33 2.33 -8.39 -0.08
CA GLU A 33 1.39 -9.21 0.70
C GLU A 33 0.27 -8.41 1.34
N ASP A 34 0.25 -7.10 1.18
CA ASP A 34 -0.85 -6.28 1.68
C ASP A 34 -2.05 -6.42 0.74
N ILE A 35 -3.24 -6.18 1.25
CA ILE A 35 -4.45 -6.19 0.45
C ILE A 35 -4.96 -4.77 0.30
N LEU A 36 -5.16 -4.37 -0.95
CA LEU A 36 -5.62 -3.04 -1.27
C LEU A 36 -7.11 -3.09 -1.61
N CYS A 37 -7.90 -2.34 -0.88
CA CYS A 37 -9.34 -2.26 -1.12
C CYS A 37 -9.71 -0.85 -1.49
N MET A 38 -10.83 -0.71 -2.17
CA MET A 38 -11.31 0.62 -2.52
C MET A 38 -11.99 1.25 -1.32
N GLY A 39 -11.69 2.52 -1.10
CA GLY A 39 -12.43 3.29 -0.15
C GLY A 39 -13.44 4.18 -0.85
N SER A 40 -13.98 5.15 -0.14
CA SER A 40 -14.87 6.12 -0.72
C SER A 40 -14.08 7.18 -1.44
N GLY A 41 -14.61 7.67 -2.55
CA GLY A 41 -13.98 8.77 -3.26
C GLY A 41 -12.57 8.41 -3.70
N ASN A 42 -11.61 9.20 -3.28
CA ASN A 42 -10.21 8.98 -3.64
C ASN A 42 -9.42 8.31 -2.53
N ASP A 43 -10.09 7.61 -1.62
CA ASP A 43 -9.43 6.94 -0.51
C ASP A 43 -9.06 5.52 -0.88
N LEU A 44 -8.07 4.98 -0.17
CA LEU A 44 -7.72 3.58 -0.24
C LEU A 44 -7.69 3.00 1.16
N GLN A 45 -8.10 1.75 1.27
CA GLN A 45 -8.07 1.01 2.51
C GLN A 45 -7.08 -0.14 2.31
N ILE A 46 -6.09 -0.25 3.18
CA ILE A 46 -5.05 -1.25 3.03
C ILE A 46 -5.06 -2.14 4.26
N GLN A 47 -5.14 -3.46 4.04
CA GLN A 47 -5.03 -4.42 5.12
C GLN A 47 -3.60 -4.92 5.12
N LYS A 48 -2.83 -4.49 6.12
CA LYS A 48 -1.40 -4.79 6.17
C LYS A 48 -1.18 -6.28 6.40
N GLY A 49 -0.41 -6.87 5.51
CA GLY A 49 -0.07 -8.27 5.63
C GLY A 49 -1.23 -9.21 5.42
N GLY A 50 -2.31 -8.74 4.78
CA GLY A 50 -3.51 -9.54 4.63
C GLY A 50 -3.30 -10.86 3.91
N ASN A 51 -2.41 -10.86 2.90
CA ASN A 51 -2.16 -12.07 2.14
C ASN A 51 -1.14 -12.99 2.77
N SER A 52 -0.51 -12.60 3.85
CA SER A 52 0.50 -13.42 4.51
C SER A 52 0.08 -13.82 5.92
N ARG A 53 -1.21 -13.72 6.23
CA ARG A 53 -1.65 -13.98 7.57
C ARG A 53 -1.42 -15.40 8.02
N GLY A 54 -1.45 -16.32 7.22
CA GLY A 54 -1.15 -17.67 7.56
C GLY A 54 -1.96 -18.16 8.77
N ILE A 55 -1.26 -18.62 9.77
CA ILE A 55 -1.91 -19.20 10.94
C ILE A 55 -2.09 -18.20 12.07
N SER A 56 -1.75 -16.95 11.86
CA SER A 56 -1.90 -15.96 12.90
C SER A 56 -3.37 -15.76 13.22
N SER A 57 -3.71 -15.67 14.48
CA SER A 57 -5.08 -15.40 14.87
C SER A 57 -5.34 -13.92 15.00
N GLN A 58 -4.35 -13.08 14.79
CA GLN A 58 -4.55 -11.65 14.93
C GLN A 58 -5.18 -11.08 13.67
N GLU A 59 -6.02 -10.10 13.85
CA GLU A 59 -6.62 -9.42 12.71
C GLU A 59 -5.59 -8.53 12.04
N PRO A 60 -5.64 -8.40 10.73
CA PRO A 60 -4.71 -7.52 10.05
C PRO A 60 -4.99 -6.07 10.41
N GLU A 61 -3.94 -5.31 10.49
CA GLU A 61 -4.06 -3.88 10.72
C GLU A 61 -4.63 -3.23 9.46
N THR A 62 -5.60 -2.36 9.62
CA THR A 62 -6.19 -1.64 8.50
C THR A 62 -5.69 -0.21 8.51
N MET A 63 -5.24 0.26 7.36
CA MET A 63 -4.74 1.60 7.20
C MET A 63 -5.55 2.30 6.12
N TYR A 64 -5.83 3.57 6.32
CA TYR A 64 -6.58 4.37 5.35
C TYR A 64 -5.70 5.48 4.83
N ILE A 65 -5.70 5.66 3.52
CA ILE A 65 -4.91 6.70 2.87
C ILE A 65 -5.82 7.54 2.00
N ASP A 66 -5.79 8.86 2.20
CA ASP A 66 -6.46 9.77 1.29
C ASP A 66 -5.49 10.07 0.16
N CYS A 67 -5.73 9.49 -0.99
CA CYS A 67 -4.80 9.57 -2.12
C CYS A 67 -4.65 10.99 -2.64
N THR A 68 -5.58 11.88 -2.32
CA THR A 68 -5.47 13.27 -2.71
C THR A 68 -4.17 13.90 -2.22
N TYR A 69 -3.69 13.45 -1.05
CA TYR A 69 -2.49 14.02 -0.45
C TYR A 69 -1.20 13.29 -0.82
N VAL A 70 -1.28 12.26 -1.63
CA VAL A 70 -0.09 11.55 -2.08
C VAL A 70 0.55 12.34 -3.20
N GLN A 71 1.82 12.69 -3.02
CA GLN A 71 2.54 13.50 -4.00
C GLN A 71 3.35 12.66 -4.95
N CYS A 72 3.80 11.50 -4.51
CA CYS A 72 4.68 10.68 -5.33
C CYS A 72 4.50 9.22 -4.94
N ALA A 73 4.58 8.35 -5.93
CA ALA A 73 4.55 6.90 -5.71
C ALA A 73 5.74 6.30 -6.43
N SER A 74 6.51 5.48 -5.74
CA SER A 74 7.67 4.85 -6.37
C SER A 74 7.79 3.42 -5.91
N ILE A 75 8.31 2.56 -6.78
CA ILE A 75 8.53 1.15 -6.49
C ILE A 75 10.01 0.94 -6.29
N LYS A 76 10.37 0.34 -5.16
CA LYS A 76 11.75 0.05 -4.85
C LYS A 76 11.87 -1.37 -4.36
N ASN A 77 13.09 -1.91 -4.41
CA ASN A 77 13.32 -3.24 -3.89
C ASN A 77 13.23 -3.21 -2.37
N ARG A 78 12.76 -4.28 -1.81
CA ARG A 78 12.80 -4.42 -0.36
C ARG A 78 14.25 -4.54 0.01
N GLU A 79 14.61 -3.95 1.08
CA GLU A 79 15.80 -3.94 1.53
C GLU A 79 16.60 -4.85 1.44
N GLY A 80 16.85 -5.06 1.28
CA GLY A 80 17.58 -5.78 1.02
C GLY A 80 18.79 -5.64 1.28
N ILE A 81 18.89 -5.44 1.36
CA ILE A 81 19.76 -5.32 1.52
C ILE A 81 20.24 -5.31 1.27
#